data_c11dc285e3ebf1e987585b27b79b1f3e
#
_entry.id   c11dc285e3ebf1e987585b27b79b1f3e
#
_cell.length_a   1.000
_cell.length_b   1.000
_cell.length_c   1.000
_cell.angle_alpha   90.00
_cell.angle_beta   90.00
_cell.angle_gamma   90.00
#
_symmetry.space_group_name_H-M   'P 1'
#
loop_
_entity.id
_entity.type
_entity.pdbx_description
1 polymer ?
#
loop_
_entity_poly.entity_id
_entity_poly.type
_entity_poly.pdbx_seq_one_letter_code
_entity_poly.pdbx_strand_id
1 'polypeptide(L)'
;MRSNVVLETRSLSMHFGGVVAVDRVDFSLRENELRCLIGPNGAGKSTFFKCITAQLRPTAGDVVIRDFNVTGSESHQVARMGVGIKTQVPNVFDGLDVEENIWLSASQSASVKRARVITSEVVERLELGEVRKSPLGSLAHGQRQLVELGMVLAGEPWLVILDEPTAGMTQDEVVRTADVIREINQSATMIVVEHDMQFIRMIAQKVTVFHQGQILVEGNMDEISSDHRVREVYLGHRKSS
;
A
#
# COMPACT_ATOMS: atom_id res chain seq x y z
N MET A 1 7.45 10.12 26.68
CA MET A 1 7.70 9.05 25.68
C MET A 1 7.21 9.59 24.35
N ARG A 2 8.07 9.73 23.32
CA ARG A 2 7.60 10.13 21.99
C ARG A 2 6.67 9.03 21.48
N SER A 3 5.52 9.42 20.96
CA SER A 3 4.56 8.52 20.34
C SER A 3 5.27 7.82 19.17
N ASN A 4 5.22 6.47 19.14
CA ASN A 4 5.81 5.66 18.05
C ASN A 4 4.91 5.71 16.79
N VAL A 5 4.07 6.74 16.66
CA VAL A 5 3.18 6.97 15.53
C VAL A 5 3.97 7.66 14.42
N VAL A 6 3.98 7.07 13.24
CA VAL A 6 4.73 7.53 12.07
C VAL A 6 3.84 8.09 10.96
N LEU A 7 2.55 7.75 10.96
CA LEU A 7 1.53 8.36 10.12
C LEU A 7 0.25 8.54 10.93
N GLU A 8 -0.34 9.71 10.87
CA GLU A 8 -1.58 10.07 11.57
C GLU A 8 -2.49 10.88 10.65
N THR A 9 -3.79 10.64 10.71
CA THR A 9 -4.79 11.55 10.15
C THR A 9 -5.66 12.09 11.28
N ARG A 10 -6.06 13.36 11.16
CA ARG A 10 -6.88 14.07 12.16
C ARG A 10 -8.12 14.61 11.47
N SER A 11 -9.27 14.02 11.79
CA SER A 11 -10.59 14.36 11.23
C SER A 11 -10.56 14.51 9.71
N LEU A 12 -9.82 13.61 9.03
CA LEU A 12 -9.60 13.66 7.59
C LEU A 12 -10.92 13.47 6.84
N SER A 13 -11.25 14.42 5.96
CA SER A 13 -12.46 14.35 5.17
C SER A 13 -12.17 14.65 3.70
N MET A 14 -12.86 13.92 2.80
CA MET A 14 -12.81 14.14 1.36
C MET A 14 -14.18 14.05 0.74
N HIS A 15 -14.58 15.15 0.08
CA HIS A 15 -15.85 15.29 -0.57
C HIS A 15 -15.68 15.50 -2.08
N PHE A 16 -16.53 14.85 -2.88
CA PHE A 16 -16.63 15.04 -4.32
C PHE A 16 -18.04 15.54 -4.64
N GLY A 17 -18.18 16.85 -4.82
CA GLY A 17 -19.51 17.46 -4.94
C GLY A 17 -20.38 17.13 -3.73
N GLY A 18 -21.51 16.46 -3.96
CA GLY A 18 -22.42 16.02 -2.88
C GLY A 18 -22.06 14.68 -2.22
N VAL A 19 -21.00 14.01 -2.65
CA VAL A 19 -20.62 12.68 -2.13
C VAL A 19 -19.52 12.84 -1.10
N VAL A 20 -19.74 12.32 0.11
CA VAL A 20 -18.73 12.22 1.18
C VAL A 20 -18.03 10.88 1.03
N ALA A 21 -16.80 10.90 0.50
CA ALA A 21 -16.01 9.68 0.27
C ALA A 21 -15.16 9.27 1.48
N VAL A 22 -14.71 10.25 2.28
CA VAL A 22 -14.05 10.07 3.58
C VAL A 22 -14.64 11.07 4.54
N ASP A 23 -15.07 10.64 5.72
CA ASP A 23 -15.77 11.46 6.71
C ASP A 23 -15.07 11.40 8.08
N ARG A 24 -14.34 12.47 8.40
CA ARG A 24 -13.68 12.71 9.70
C ARG A 24 -12.89 11.51 10.23
N VAL A 25 -12.07 10.92 9.38
CA VAL A 25 -11.27 9.74 9.73
C VAL A 25 -10.08 10.15 10.58
N ASP A 26 -10.04 9.65 11.82
CA ASP A 26 -8.87 9.64 12.68
C ASP A 26 -8.19 8.27 12.58
N PHE A 27 -6.96 8.24 12.10
CA PHE A 27 -6.18 7.03 11.88
C PHE A 27 -4.77 7.21 12.43
N SER A 28 -4.18 6.16 12.96
CA SER A 28 -2.80 6.18 13.42
C SER A 28 -2.07 4.88 13.08
N LEU A 29 -0.85 5.01 12.56
CA LEU A 29 0.05 3.92 12.22
C LEU A 29 1.33 4.02 13.03
N ARG A 30 1.73 2.93 13.66
CA ARG A 30 2.96 2.88 14.45
C ARG A 30 4.13 2.39 13.61
N GLU A 31 5.33 2.72 14.04
CA GLU A 31 6.56 2.23 13.43
C GLU A 31 6.61 0.69 13.43
N ASN A 32 7.05 0.10 12.32
CA ASN A 32 7.12 -1.34 12.07
C ASN A 32 5.76 -2.08 12.11
N GLU A 33 4.65 -1.36 12.15
CA GLU A 33 3.32 -1.95 12.04
C GLU A 33 3.00 -2.31 10.59
N LEU A 34 2.38 -3.49 10.35
CA LEU A 34 1.71 -3.83 9.12
C LEU A 34 0.20 -3.71 9.32
N ARG A 35 -0.38 -2.69 8.69
CA ARG A 35 -1.80 -2.39 8.74
C ARG A 35 -2.48 -2.75 7.43
N CYS A 36 -3.50 -3.60 7.47
CA CYS A 36 -4.38 -3.83 6.33
C CYS A 36 -5.62 -2.94 6.41
N LEU A 37 -5.95 -2.26 5.30
CA LEU A 37 -7.20 -1.50 5.14
C LEU A 37 -8.15 -2.31 4.29
N ILE A 38 -9.30 -2.69 4.86
CA ILE A 38 -10.32 -3.50 4.19
C ILE A 38 -11.67 -2.79 4.19
N GLY A 39 -12.63 -3.30 3.43
CA GLY A 39 -13.99 -2.78 3.35
C GLY A 39 -14.59 -3.03 1.97
N PRO A 40 -15.90 -2.92 1.81
CA PRO A 40 -16.57 -3.11 0.52
C PRO A 40 -16.14 -2.06 -0.51
N ASN A 41 -16.50 -2.31 -1.77
CA ASN A 41 -16.31 -1.31 -2.83
C ASN A 41 -17.10 -0.04 -2.49
N GLY A 42 -16.49 1.11 -2.72
CA GLY A 42 -17.07 2.41 -2.36
C GLY A 42 -16.98 2.78 -0.88
N ALA A 43 -16.34 1.97 -0.02
CA ALA A 43 -16.19 2.29 1.41
C ALA A 43 -15.28 3.49 1.72
N GLY A 44 -14.55 4.04 0.73
CA GLY A 44 -13.66 5.19 0.91
C GLY A 44 -12.17 4.84 0.97
N LYS A 45 -11.78 3.55 0.94
CA LYS A 45 -10.37 3.10 1.06
C LYS A 45 -9.42 3.76 0.07
N SER A 46 -9.71 3.67 -1.22
CA SER A 46 -8.85 4.24 -2.27
C SER A 46 -8.80 5.77 -2.20
N THR A 47 -9.87 6.41 -1.75
CA THR A 47 -9.89 7.87 -1.51
C THR A 47 -9.00 8.21 -0.30
N PHE A 48 -9.13 7.47 0.79
CA PHE A 48 -8.27 7.62 1.96
C PHE A 48 -6.79 7.38 1.60
N PHE A 49 -6.49 6.30 0.86
CA PHE A 49 -5.16 6.01 0.33
C PHE A 49 -4.59 7.22 -0.45
N LYS A 50 -5.38 7.78 -1.38
CA LYS A 50 -4.95 8.93 -2.19
C LYS A 50 -4.73 10.20 -1.36
N CYS A 51 -5.46 10.39 -0.28
CA CYS A 51 -5.24 11.51 0.65
C CYS A 51 -3.92 11.34 1.44
N ILE A 52 -3.67 10.16 2.02
CA ILE A 52 -2.46 9.94 2.83
C ILE A 52 -1.17 9.87 1.99
N THR A 53 -1.29 9.61 0.68
CA THR A 53 -0.19 9.62 -0.29
C THR A 53 -0.06 10.96 -1.06
N ALA A 54 -0.83 11.98 -0.65
CA ALA A 54 -0.87 13.30 -1.27
C ALA A 54 -1.20 13.30 -2.78
N GLN A 55 -1.92 12.27 -3.27
CA GLN A 55 -2.48 12.24 -4.63
C GLN A 55 -3.80 13.02 -4.71
N LEU A 56 -4.49 13.18 -3.58
CA LEU A 56 -5.67 14.01 -3.43
C LEU A 56 -5.48 14.92 -2.23
N ARG A 57 -5.77 16.20 -2.42
CA ARG A 57 -5.85 17.16 -1.30
C ARG A 57 -7.16 16.94 -0.57
N PRO A 58 -7.16 16.62 0.73
CA PRO A 58 -8.38 16.45 1.50
C PRO A 58 -9.19 17.77 1.56
N THR A 59 -10.51 17.63 1.71
CA THR A 59 -11.40 18.80 1.85
C THR A 59 -11.29 19.43 3.23
N ALA A 60 -10.99 18.60 4.26
CA ALA A 60 -10.74 19.04 5.63
C ALA A 60 -9.90 18.02 6.38
N GLY A 61 -9.36 18.42 7.53
CA GLY A 61 -8.49 17.59 8.37
C GLY A 61 -7.04 17.58 7.91
N ASP A 62 -6.21 16.84 8.63
CA ASP A 62 -4.77 16.83 8.44
C ASP A 62 -4.23 15.42 8.20
N VAL A 63 -3.12 15.35 7.45
CA VAL A 63 -2.24 14.18 7.31
C VAL A 63 -0.88 14.54 7.86
N VAL A 64 -0.38 13.79 8.83
CA VAL A 64 0.91 14.01 9.48
C VAL A 64 1.78 12.78 9.31
N ILE A 65 3.00 12.96 8.80
CA ILE A 65 4.02 11.90 8.62
C ILE A 65 5.26 12.32 9.39
N ARG A 66 5.67 11.52 10.40
CA ARG A 66 6.85 11.81 11.25
C ARG A 66 6.89 13.26 11.74
N ASP A 67 5.81 13.72 12.37
CA ASP A 67 5.65 15.09 12.90
C ASP A 67 5.53 16.21 11.83
N PHE A 68 5.61 15.89 10.54
CA PHE A 68 5.41 16.86 9.45
C PHE A 68 3.97 16.80 8.94
N ASN A 69 3.29 17.94 8.98
CA ASN A 69 1.97 18.05 8.32
C ASN A 69 2.20 18.10 6.80
N VAL A 70 1.73 17.09 6.10
CA VAL A 70 1.85 16.94 4.64
C VAL A 70 0.55 17.22 3.91
N THR A 71 -0.46 17.77 4.60
CA THR A 71 -1.76 18.10 4.02
C THR A 71 -1.60 19.11 2.89
N GLY A 72 -2.00 18.70 1.68
CA GLY A 72 -1.87 19.54 0.48
C GLY A 72 -0.45 19.60 -0.11
N SER A 73 0.48 18.79 0.38
CA SER A 73 1.75 18.56 -0.30
C SER A 73 1.53 17.82 -1.63
N GLU A 74 2.54 17.83 -2.48
CA GLU A 74 2.56 17.02 -3.71
C GLU A 74 3.09 15.62 -3.43
N SER A 75 2.59 14.59 -4.15
CA SER A 75 3.00 13.18 -3.95
C SER A 75 4.50 12.96 -3.99
N HIS A 76 5.22 13.67 -4.87
CA HIS A 76 6.67 13.57 -4.95
C HIS A 76 7.41 14.08 -3.70
N GLN A 77 6.81 15.01 -2.94
CA GLN A 77 7.36 15.48 -1.67
C GLN A 77 7.23 14.42 -0.60
N VAL A 78 6.07 13.75 -0.54
CA VAL A 78 5.85 12.61 0.36
C VAL A 78 6.79 11.44 0.01
N ALA A 79 6.96 11.13 -1.27
CA ALA A 79 7.90 10.10 -1.71
C ALA A 79 9.36 10.41 -1.27
N ARG A 80 9.80 11.68 -1.37
CA ARG A 80 11.13 12.11 -0.91
C ARG A 80 11.34 12.02 0.61
N MET A 81 10.28 11.86 1.39
CA MET A 81 10.38 11.58 2.82
C MET A 81 10.68 10.11 3.11
N GLY A 82 10.89 9.28 2.08
CA GLY A 82 11.13 7.85 2.20
C GLY A 82 9.84 7.03 2.28
N VAL A 83 8.75 7.52 1.68
CA VAL A 83 7.48 6.80 1.54
C VAL A 83 7.43 6.15 0.16
N GLY A 84 7.43 4.82 0.12
CA GLY A 84 7.25 4.03 -1.09
C GLY A 84 5.76 3.78 -1.36
N ILE A 85 5.30 4.07 -2.57
CA ILE A 85 3.88 3.98 -2.91
C ILE A 85 3.71 3.12 -4.16
N LYS A 86 2.92 2.03 -4.05
CA LYS A 86 2.42 1.26 -5.18
C LYS A 86 0.94 1.55 -5.37
N THR A 87 0.57 2.11 -6.50
CA THR A 87 -0.81 2.44 -6.87
C THR A 87 -1.42 1.36 -7.76
N GLN A 88 -2.74 1.38 -7.94
CA GLN A 88 -3.43 0.49 -8.89
C GLN A 88 -3.02 0.73 -10.34
N VAL A 89 -2.67 1.97 -10.70
CA VAL A 89 -2.16 2.28 -12.04
C VAL A 89 -0.66 2.04 -12.06
N PRO A 90 -0.17 1.10 -12.90
CA PRO A 90 1.25 0.81 -13.01
C PRO A 90 2.07 2.04 -13.41
N ASN A 91 3.18 2.27 -12.72
CA ASN A 91 4.14 3.32 -13.08
C ASN A 91 5.45 2.66 -13.57
N VAL A 92 5.38 2.00 -14.70
CA VAL A 92 6.43 1.16 -15.27
C VAL A 92 6.72 1.50 -16.72
N PHE A 93 7.88 1.10 -17.23
CA PHE A 93 8.31 1.28 -18.60
C PHE A 93 8.32 -0.06 -19.33
N ASP A 94 7.27 -0.35 -20.10
CA ASP A 94 7.07 -1.62 -20.80
C ASP A 94 8.19 -1.97 -21.80
N GLY A 95 8.84 -0.96 -22.38
CA GLY A 95 9.94 -1.13 -23.32
C GLY A 95 11.31 -1.39 -22.69
N LEU A 96 11.43 -1.23 -21.38
CA LEU A 96 12.65 -1.53 -20.63
C LEU A 96 12.60 -2.93 -20.02
N ASP A 97 13.76 -3.52 -19.76
CA ASP A 97 13.84 -4.79 -19.05
C ASP A 97 13.54 -4.62 -17.54
N VAL A 98 13.35 -5.73 -16.84
CA VAL A 98 13.07 -5.76 -15.40
C VAL A 98 14.16 -5.03 -14.60
N GLU A 99 15.43 -5.33 -14.90
CA GLU A 99 16.57 -4.71 -14.20
C GLU A 99 16.61 -3.20 -14.43
N GLU A 100 16.36 -2.75 -15.66
CA GLU A 100 16.35 -1.32 -16.00
C GLU A 100 15.23 -0.57 -15.26
N ASN A 101 14.02 -1.15 -15.19
CA ASN A 101 12.91 -0.56 -14.42
C ASN A 101 13.27 -0.38 -12.94
N ILE A 102 13.81 -1.42 -12.29
CA ILE A 102 14.20 -1.38 -10.87
C ILE A 102 15.38 -0.42 -10.67
N TRP A 103 16.37 -0.44 -11.57
CA TRP A 103 17.53 0.44 -11.53
C TRP A 103 17.15 1.93 -11.63
N LEU A 104 16.20 2.27 -12.51
CA LEU A 104 15.71 3.64 -12.63
C LEU A 104 15.14 4.15 -11.29
N SER A 105 14.39 3.32 -10.58
CA SER A 105 13.87 3.68 -9.25
C SER A 105 15.01 3.86 -8.23
N ALA A 106 15.96 2.92 -8.16
CA ALA A 106 17.12 3.00 -7.27
C ALA A 106 17.97 4.24 -7.53
N SER A 107 18.13 4.61 -8.81
CA SER A 107 18.98 5.74 -9.22
C SER A 107 18.42 7.12 -8.87
N GLN A 108 17.16 7.21 -8.46
CA GLN A 108 16.57 8.49 -8.02
C GLN A 108 17.11 8.99 -6.68
N SER A 109 17.56 8.05 -5.81
CA SER A 109 18.02 8.36 -4.44
C SER A 109 19.45 7.91 -4.16
N ALA A 110 20.05 7.08 -5.02
CA ALA A 110 21.37 6.47 -4.80
C ALA A 110 22.37 6.82 -5.91
N SER A 111 23.68 6.74 -5.58
CA SER A 111 24.74 6.81 -6.59
C SER A 111 24.62 5.64 -7.57
N VAL A 112 25.14 5.79 -8.81
CA VAL A 112 25.14 4.73 -9.84
C VAL A 112 25.67 3.38 -9.32
N LYS A 113 26.73 3.40 -8.51
CA LYS A 113 27.29 2.17 -7.92
C LYS A 113 26.34 1.54 -6.91
N ARG A 114 25.73 2.34 -6.00
CA ARG A 114 24.77 1.84 -5.00
C ARG A 114 23.47 1.37 -5.69
N ALA A 115 22.98 2.10 -6.66
CA ALA A 115 21.76 1.74 -7.40
C ALA A 115 21.90 0.34 -8.05
N ARG A 116 23.07 -0.01 -8.62
CA ARG A 116 23.30 -1.36 -9.17
C ARG A 116 23.25 -2.44 -8.09
N VAL A 117 23.78 -2.16 -6.90
CA VAL A 117 23.74 -3.11 -5.77
C VAL A 117 22.30 -3.31 -5.33
N ILE A 118 21.56 -2.21 -5.07
CA ILE A 118 20.14 -2.26 -4.69
C ILE A 118 19.32 -3.04 -5.73
N THR A 119 19.55 -2.78 -7.02
CA THR A 119 18.85 -3.48 -8.10
C THR A 119 19.07 -4.98 -8.04
N SER A 120 20.32 -5.43 -7.86
CA SER A 120 20.62 -6.87 -7.76
C SER A 120 20.00 -7.49 -6.50
N GLU A 121 20.07 -6.82 -5.36
CA GLU A 121 19.45 -7.25 -4.09
C GLU A 121 17.94 -7.41 -4.24
N VAL A 122 17.27 -6.45 -4.90
CA VAL A 122 15.81 -6.47 -5.14
C VAL A 122 15.42 -7.57 -6.12
N VAL A 123 16.14 -7.74 -7.22
CA VAL A 123 15.90 -8.82 -8.21
C VAL A 123 16.03 -10.20 -7.55
N GLU A 124 17.04 -10.39 -6.70
CA GLU A 124 17.24 -11.64 -5.97
C GLU A 124 16.12 -11.88 -4.94
N ARG A 125 15.81 -10.88 -4.13
CA ARG A 125 14.76 -10.92 -3.10
C ARG A 125 13.38 -11.26 -3.65
N LEU A 126 13.06 -10.77 -4.85
CA LEU A 126 11.77 -11.01 -5.52
C LEU A 126 11.80 -12.22 -6.47
N GLU A 127 12.91 -12.98 -6.49
CA GLU A 127 13.11 -14.13 -7.38
C GLU A 127 12.87 -13.82 -8.87
N LEU A 128 13.25 -12.61 -9.31
CA LEU A 128 13.08 -12.14 -10.68
C LEU A 128 14.29 -12.48 -11.60
N GLY A 129 15.20 -13.32 -11.14
CA GLY A 129 16.45 -13.64 -11.84
C GLY A 129 16.26 -14.16 -13.25
N GLU A 130 15.30 -15.07 -13.46
CA GLU A 130 15.03 -15.68 -14.78
C GLU A 130 14.49 -14.68 -15.80
N VAL A 131 13.73 -13.69 -15.34
CA VAL A 131 13.11 -12.66 -16.19
C VAL A 131 13.85 -11.33 -16.17
N ARG A 132 15.00 -11.27 -15.48
CA ARG A 132 15.78 -10.04 -15.24
C ARG A 132 16.01 -9.20 -16.52
N LYS A 133 16.26 -9.86 -17.66
CA LYS A 133 16.54 -9.24 -18.97
C LYS A 133 15.36 -9.28 -19.92
N SER A 134 14.20 -9.70 -19.47
CA SER A 134 12.98 -9.71 -20.28
C SER A 134 12.36 -8.32 -20.30
N PRO A 135 11.86 -7.84 -21.45
CA PRO A 135 11.08 -6.62 -21.52
C PRO A 135 9.84 -6.73 -20.62
N LEU A 136 9.58 -5.69 -19.82
CA LEU A 136 8.49 -5.74 -18.84
C LEU A 136 7.13 -5.98 -19.49
N GLY A 137 6.91 -5.42 -20.69
CA GLY A 137 5.66 -5.61 -21.45
C GLY A 137 5.39 -7.06 -21.87
N SER A 138 6.40 -7.96 -21.85
CA SER A 138 6.26 -9.37 -22.19
C SER A 138 5.93 -10.29 -21.00
N LEU A 139 5.98 -9.76 -19.79
CA LEU A 139 5.79 -10.54 -18.56
C LEU A 139 4.31 -10.85 -18.29
N ALA A 140 4.07 -11.98 -17.63
CA ALA A 140 2.78 -12.29 -17.03
C ALA A 140 2.40 -11.23 -15.97
N HIS A 141 1.09 -11.06 -15.74
CA HIS A 141 0.58 -9.99 -14.87
C HIS A 141 1.16 -10.05 -13.45
N GLY A 142 1.24 -11.22 -12.83
CA GLY A 142 1.80 -11.39 -11.49
C GLY A 142 3.29 -11.01 -11.43
N GLN A 143 4.08 -11.38 -12.44
CA GLN A 143 5.48 -10.98 -12.52
C GLN A 143 5.63 -9.45 -12.64
N ARG A 144 4.76 -8.79 -13.42
CA ARG A 144 4.73 -7.31 -13.52
C ARG A 144 4.45 -6.68 -12.16
N GLN A 145 3.49 -7.21 -11.39
CA GLN A 145 3.17 -6.74 -10.04
C GLN A 145 4.38 -6.86 -9.09
N LEU A 146 5.15 -7.96 -9.19
CA LEU A 146 6.39 -8.12 -8.41
C LEU A 146 7.46 -7.11 -8.83
N VAL A 147 7.61 -6.81 -10.13
CA VAL A 147 8.54 -5.76 -10.59
C VAL A 147 8.13 -4.39 -10.07
N GLU A 148 6.84 -4.06 -10.10
CA GLU A 148 6.32 -2.81 -9.50
C GLU A 148 6.65 -2.70 -8.01
N LEU A 149 6.46 -3.79 -7.26
CA LEU A 149 6.87 -3.87 -5.86
C LEU A 149 8.39 -3.65 -5.73
N GLY A 150 9.18 -4.27 -6.62
CA GLY A 150 10.63 -4.10 -6.68
C GLY A 150 11.05 -2.66 -6.91
N MET A 151 10.38 -1.95 -7.80
CA MET A 151 10.64 -0.52 -8.02
C MET A 151 10.37 0.33 -6.77
N VAL A 152 9.32 0.02 -6.02
CA VAL A 152 9.04 0.68 -4.74
C VAL A 152 10.15 0.39 -3.73
N LEU A 153 10.57 -0.87 -3.61
CA LEU A 153 11.61 -1.30 -2.66
C LEU A 153 12.99 -0.74 -3.01
N ALA A 154 13.27 -0.53 -4.29
CA ALA A 154 14.52 0.05 -4.76
C ALA A 154 14.77 1.49 -4.26
N GLY A 155 13.72 2.17 -3.79
CA GLY A 155 13.83 3.44 -3.09
C GLY A 155 14.25 3.33 -1.62
N GLU A 156 14.45 2.12 -1.08
CA GLU A 156 14.76 1.85 0.35
C GLU A 156 13.80 2.59 1.32
N PRO A 157 12.45 2.48 1.12
CA PRO A 157 11.49 3.24 1.91
C PRO A 157 11.37 2.69 3.34
N TRP A 158 11.18 3.60 4.32
CA TRP A 158 10.84 3.23 5.70
C TRP A 158 9.33 3.04 5.92
N LEU A 159 8.49 3.60 5.02
CA LEU A 159 7.04 3.40 4.97
C LEU A 159 6.65 2.96 3.56
N VAL A 160 5.96 1.84 3.45
CA VAL A 160 5.47 1.28 2.19
C VAL A 160 3.95 1.26 2.20
N ILE A 161 3.33 1.83 1.18
CA ILE A 161 1.87 1.88 1.04
C ILE A 161 1.50 1.21 -0.29
N LEU A 162 0.77 0.09 -0.22
CA LEU A 162 0.40 -0.75 -1.35
C LEU A 162 -1.11 -0.73 -1.56
N ASP A 163 -1.56 -0.49 -2.79
CA ASP A 163 -2.97 -0.58 -3.18
C ASP A 163 -3.18 -1.79 -4.09
N GLU A 164 -3.90 -2.79 -3.59
CA GLU A 164 -4.21 -4.08 -4.23
C GLU A 164 -2.97 -4.77 -4.83
N PRO A 165 -1.94 -5.10 -4.02
CA PRO A 165 -0.68 -5.63 -4.53
C PRO A 165 -0.81 -7.02 -5.16
N THR A 166 -1.88 -7.77 -4.89
CA THR A 166 -2.10 -9.13 -5.37
C THR A 166 -3.14 -9.24 -6.50
N ALA A 167 -3.64 -8.10 -7.00
CA ALA A 167 -4.65 -8.11 -8.05
C ALA A 167 -4.19 -8.88 -9.30
N GLY A 168 -5.00 -9.87 -9.71
CA GLY A 168 -4.75 -10.70 -10.90
C GLY A 168 -3.59 -11.70 -10.78
N MET A 169 -3.08 -11.95 -9.58
CA MET A 169 -2.09 -12.98 -9.30
C MET A 169 -2.73 -14.37 -9.16
N THR A 170 -1.96 -15.41 -9.50
CA THR A 170 -2.26 -16.79 -9.16
C THR A 170 -2.09 -17.03 -7.66
N GLN A 171 -2.65 -18.14 -7.13
CA GLN A 171 -2.55 -18.45 -5.70
C GLN A 171 -1.09 -18.57 -5.22
N ASP A 172 -0.21 -19.18 -6.04
CA ASP A 172 1.21 -19.32 -5.70
C ASP A 172 1.94 -17.97 -5.66
N GLU A 173 1.60 -17.06 -6.59
CA GLU A 173 2.13 -15.69 -6.59
C GLU A 173 1.64 -14.89 -5.38
N VAL A 174 0.38 -15.07 -4.96
CA VAL A 174 -0.19 -14.46 -3.76
C VAL A 174 0.57 -14.90 -2.51
N VAL A 175 0.85 -16.22 -2.36
CA VAL A 175 1.62 -16.74 -1.22
C VAL A 175 3.03 -16.15 -1.19
N ARG A 176 3.73 -16.13 -2.33
CA ARG A 176 5.08 -15.52 -2.42
C ARG A 176 5.05 -14.03 -2.08
N THR A 177 4.07 -13.30 -2.59
CA THR A 177 3.92 -11.87 -2.30
C THR A 177 3.68 -11.65 -0.80
N ALA A 178 2.92 -12.54 -0.13
CA ALA A 178 2.74 -12.48 1.31
C ALA A 178 4.05 -12.67 2.08
N ASP A 179 4.89 -13.62 1.66
CA ASP A 179 6.20 -13.86 2.29
C ASP A 179 7.14 -12.66 2.11
N VAL A 180 7.21 -12.11 0.90
CA VAL A 180 7.97 -10.89 0.60
C VAL A 180 7.50 -9.71 1.46
N ILE A 181 6.18 -9.48 1.58
CA ILE A 181 5.63 -8.38 2.39
C ILE A 181 5.98 -8.56 3.87
N ARG A 182 5.92 -9.78 4.41
CA ARG A 182 6.34 -10.04 5.81
C ARG A 182 7.82 -9.77 6.02
N GLU A 183 8.66 -10.13 5.06
CA GLU A 183 10.09 -9.86 5.11
C GLU A 183 10.37 -8.35 5.07
N ILE A 184 9.70 -7.60 4.18
CA ILE A 184 9.81 -6.13 4.10
C ILE A 184 9.39 -5.49 5.43
N ASN A 185 8.33 -5.99 6.06
CA ASN A 185 7.82 -5.43 7.31
C ASN A 185 8.79 -5.57 8.49
N GLN A 186 9.80 -6.43 8.41
CA GLN A 186 10.86 -6.50 9.44
C GLN A 186 11.68 -5.21 9.52
N SER A 187 11.74 -4.44 8.43
CA SER A 187 12.53 -3.21 8.33
C SER A 187 11.73 -1.96 7.95
N ALA A 188 10.49 -2.11 7.49
CA ALA A 188 9.64 -1.01 7.05
C ALA A 188 8.23 -1.11 7.65
N THR A 189 7.63 0.04 7.94
CA THR A 189 6.21 0.16 8.28
C THR A 189 5.37 -0.01 7.02
N MET A 190 4.20 -0.65 7.11
CA MET A 190 3.41 -0.95 5.92
C MET A 190 1.92 -0.65 6.08
N ILE A 191 1.33 -0.13 5.02
CA ILE A 191 -0.12 -0.11 4.80
C ILE A 191 -0.42 -0.92 3.54
N VAL A 192 -1.35 -1.85 3.62
CA VAL A 192 -1.82 -2.64 2.48
C VAL A 192 -3.34 -2.48 2.37
N VAL A 193 -3.80 -1.91 1.25
CA VAL A 193 -5.22 -1.85 0.92
C VAL A 193 -5.54 -3.10 0.10
N GLU A 194 -6.46 -3.91 0.60
CA GLU A 194 -6.81 -5.19 -0.03
C GLU A 194 -8.25 -5.61 0.26
N HIS A 195 -8.75 -6.53 -0.56
CA HIS A 195 -10.07 -7.13 -0.40
C HIS A 195 -10.03 -8.66 -0.33
N ASP A 196 -8.88 -9.28 -0.62
CA ASP A 196 -8.67 -10.72 -0.46
C ASP A 196 -8.41 -11.07 1.02
N MET A 197 -9.41 -11.66 1.65
CA MET A 197 -9.36 -12.03 3.06
C MET A 197 -8.35 -13.15 3.35
N GLN A 198 -8.01 -14.00 2.37
CA GLN A 198 -7.01 -15.05 2.56
C GLN A 198 -5.61 -14.42 2.61
N PHE A 199 -5.31 -13.53 1.68
CA PHE A 199 -4.06 -12.79 1.68
C PHE A 199 -3.90 -11.92 2.95
N ILE A 200 -4.95 -11.21 3.35
CA ILE A 200 -4.93 -10.39 4.57
C ILE A 200 -4.62 -11.24 5.81
N ARG A 201 -5.21 -12.46 5.93
CA ARG A 201 -4.88 -13.40 7.02
C ARG A 201 -3.42 -13.80 7.06
N MET A 202 -2.74 -13.85 5.92
CA MET A 202 -1.33 -14.20 5.84
C MET A 202 -0.42 -13.11 6.39
N ILE A 203 -0.78 -11.81 6.22
CA ILE A 203 0.14 -10.70 6.45
C ILE A 203 -0.26 -9.78 7.61
N ALA A 204 -1.56 -9.60 7.88
CA ALA A 204 -2.04 -8.54 8.75
C ALA A 204 -1.64 -8.74 10.22
N GLN A 205 -1.00 -7.73 10.80
CA GLN A 205 -0.86 -7.60 12.26
C GLN A 205 -2.08 -6.89 12.84
N LYS A 206 -2.57 -5.86 12.15
CA LYS A 206 -3.77 -5.12 12.50
C LYS A 206 -4.58 -4.81 11.25
N VAL A 207 -5.89 -4.84 11.37
CA VAL A 207 -6.84 -4.58 10.29
C VAL A 207 -7.71 -3.39 10.66
N THR A 208 -7.91 -2.47 9.73
CA THR A 208 -8.86 -1.35 9.80
C THR A 208 -9.95 -1.59 8.77
N VAL A 209 -11.19 -1.66 9.20
CA VAL A 209 -12.36 -1.85 8.35
C VAL A 209 -12.98 -0.50 8.03
N PHE A 210 -13.04 -0.15 6.75
CA PHE A 210 -13.74 1.03 6.24
C PHE A 210 -15.17 0.69 5.85
N HIS A 211 -16.09 1.57 6.19
CA HIS A 211 -17.49 1.52 5.75
C HIS A 211 -18.04 2.94 5.63
N GLN A 212 -18.66 3.26 4.48
CA GLN A 212 -19.30 4.56 4.20
C GLN A 212 -18.41 5.77 4.56
N GLY A 213 -17.14 5.73 4.19
CA GLY A 213 -16.18 6.80 4.40
C GLY A 213 -15.61 6.91 5.81
N GLN A 214 -15.95 6.01 6.73
CA GLN A 214 -15.51 6.01 8.12
C GLN A 214 -14.79 4.71 8.50
N ILE A 215 -14.02 4.73 9.58
CA ILE A 215 -13.51 3.53 10.21
C ILE A 215 -14.62 2.90 11.05
N LEU A 216 -15.04 1.70 10.66
CA LEU A 216 -16.06 0.92 11.37
C LEU A 216 -15.49 0.25 12.62
N VAL A 217 -14.33 -0.38 12.49
CA VAL A 217 -13.64 -1.12 13.55
C VAL A 217 -12.17 -1.34 13.21
N GLU A 218 -11.33 -1.43 14.22
CA GLU A 218 -9.93 -1.82 14.13
C GLU A 218 -9.63 -2.95 15.12
N GLY A 219 -8.82 -3.90 14.72
CA GLY A 219 -8.42 -5.03 15.57
C GLY A 219 -7.51 -6.02 14.84
N ASN A 220 -7.18 -7.12 15.48
CA ASN A 220 -6.53 -8.24 14.80
C ASN A 220 -7.55 -9.01 13.93
N MET A 221 -7.05 -9.94 13.12
CA MET A 221 -7.89 -10.65 12.14
C MET A 221 -9.02 -11.46 12.79
N ASP A 222 -8.81 -12.03 13.98
CA ASP A 222 -9.80 -12.82 14.68
C ASP A 222 -10.92 -11.94 15.25
N GLU A 223 -10.55 -10.80 15.83
CA GLU A 223 -11.50 -9.77 16.31
C GLU A 223 -12.37 -9.27 15.15
N ILE A 224 -11.76 -8.94 14.01
CA ILE A 224 -12.47 -8.47 12.83
C ILE A 224 -13.41 -9.53 12.27
N SER A 225 -12.96 -10.80 12.20
CA SER A 225 -13.78 -11.90 11.68
C SER A 225 -14.97 -12.24 12.56
N SER A 226 -14.89 -11.97 13.85
CA SER A 226 -15.95 -12.22 14.82
C SER A 226 -16.93 -11.04 14.99
N ASP A 227 -16.56 -9.83 14.58
CA ASP A 227 -17.39 -8.63 14.72
C ASP A 227 -18.67 -8.74 13.83
N HIS A 228 -19.83 -8.62 14.44
CA HIS A 228 -21.12 -8.73 13.74
C HIS A 228 -21.32 -7.62 12.71
N ARG A 229 -20.85 -6.39 12.99
CA ARG A 229 -20.95 -5.24 12.08
C ARG A 229 -20.18 -5.50 10.78
N VAL A 230 -18.97 -6.09 10.90
CA VAL A 230 -18.17 -6.48 9.75
C VAL A 230 -18.89 -7.55 8.92
N ARG A 231 -19.46 -8.56 9.59
CA ARG A 231 -20.26 -9.59 8.87
C ARG A 231 -21.46 -9.01 8.14
N GLU A 232 -22.19 -8.09 8.76
CA GLU A 232 -23.32 -7.41 8.11
C GLU A 232 -22.91 -6.62 6.87
N VAL A 233 -21.80 -5.89 6.95
CA VAL A 233 -21.25 -5.10 5.84
C VAL A 233 -20.85 -5.98 4.66
N TYR A 234 -20.25 -7.16 4.91
CA TYR A 234 -19.81 -8.08 3.86
C TYR A 234 -20.90 -9.04 3.39
N LEU A 235 -21.85 -9.44 4.25
CA LEU A 235 -22.90 -10.40 3.95
C LEU A 235 -24.25 -9.73 3.61
N GLY A 236 -24.49 -8.50 4.08
CA GLY A 236 -25.74 -7.78 3.88
C GLY A 236 -26.06 -7.45 2.41
N HIS A 237 -25.09 -7.48 1.52
CA HIS A 237 -25.25 -7.30 0.08
C HIS A 237 -25.78 -8.55 -0.65
N ARG A 238 -26.01 -9.67 0.04
CA ARG A 238 -26.60 -10.90 -0.56
C ARG A 238 -28.12 -11.00 -0.47
N LYS A 239 -28.81 -10.02 0.07
CA LYS A 239 -30.29 -10.00 0.08
C LYS A 239 -30.83 -8.93 -0.86
N SER A 240 -30.77 -9.13 -2.16
CA SER A 240 -31.63 -8.52 -3.18
C SER A 240 -31.39 -9.23 -4.51
N SER A 241 -31.92 -10.40 -4.66
CA SER A 241 -32.20 -11.04 -5.98
C SER A 241 -33.45 -11.87 -5.83
#